data_088f2f5b50f545243d1bb817bb3c6c64
#
_entry.id   088f2f5b50f545243d1bb817bb3c6c64
#
_cell.length_a   1.000
_cell.length_b   1.000
_cell.length_c   1.000
_cell.angle_alpha   90.00
_cell.angle_beta   90.00
_cell.angle_gamma   90.00
#
_symmetry.space_group_name_H-M   'P 1'
#
loop_
_entity.id
_entity.type
_entity.pdbx_description
1 polymer ?
#
loop_
_entity_poly.entity_id
_entity_poly.type
_entity_poly.pdbx_seq_one_letter_code
_entity_poly.pdbx_strand_id
1 'polypeptide(L)'
;QVTLVATGLAEAKSDLRLTKGCSVHFATVDEAKVHLAKGDVYIKGLSPFERAAKIKQAGPVSTGQYIEFIQSQTLEWDDADKTTLREVIAAAKLKLGKFANHLPRRIDLIKTTGNDEGAAPYTRGTSIVLPRRTTRQSAKDLERLFYHELFHIISRGNPKLRNELYRIIGYEKCGTVSLPGDMMPRRISNPDAPVVEHCIRVSKDDESHWCAPVLFSRTPKYNPETGGTFFRYLEFRLMSIDRKTSKAILKDGKPILLKPEAVEGFFEQIGRN
;
A
#
# COMPACT_ATOMS: atom_id res chain seq x y z
N GLN A 1 -57.17 -3.07 18.23
CA GLN A 1 -56.12 -2.18 17.70
C GLN A 1 -54.79 -2.89 17.79
N VAL A 2 -54.29 -3.35 16.65
CA VAL A 2 -52.94 -3.92 16.52
C VAL A 2 -52.05 -2.78 16.05
N THR A 3 -51.16 -2.33 16.92
CA THR A 3 -50.16 -1.32 16.60
C THR A 3 -49.06 -1.99 15.78
N LEU A 4 -48.99 -1.71 14.47
CA LEU A 4 -47.87 -2.06 13.63
C LEU A 4 -46.64 -1.22 14.09
N VAL A 5 -45.67 -1.89 14.70
CA VAL A 5 -44.35 -1.34 14.90
C VAL A 5 -43.67 -1.39 13.54
N ALA A 6 -43.50 -0.23 12.90
CA ALA A 6 -42.70 -0.08 11.71
C ALA A 6 -41.23 -0.30 12.13
N THR A 7 -40.70 -1.50 11.90
CA THR A 7 -39.27 -1.77 11.89
C THR A 7 -38.67 -0.97 10.76
N GLY A 8 -37.93 0.09 11.10
CA GLY A 8 -37.18 0.87 10.15
C GLY A 8 -36.26 -0.06 9.36
N LEU A 9 -36.58 -0.24 8.08
CA LEU A 9 -35.63 -0.76 7.08
C LEU A 9 -34.47 0.21 7.06
N ALA A 10 -33.34 -0.24 7.63
CA ALA A 10 -32.08 0.46 7.46
C ALA A 10 -31.89 0.69 5.97
N GLU A 11 -31.78 1.96 5.55
CA GLU A 11 -31.47 2.33 4.18
C GLU A 11 -30.27 1.52 3.73
N ALA A 12 -30.47 0.63 2.77
CA ALA A 12 -29.40 -0.05 2.08
C ALA A 12 -28.50 1.07 1.50
N LYS A 13 -27.34 1.31 2.13
CA LYS A 13 -26.37 2.34 1.73
C LYS A 13 -26.03 2.07 0.27
N SER A 14 -26.60 2.86 -0.64
CA SER A 14 -26.43 2.67 -2.07
C SER A 14 -24.95 2.89 -2.44
N ASP A 15 -24.32 1.83 -2.92
CA ASP A 15 -22.99 1.92 -3.52
C ASP A 15 -22.96 2.99 -4.61
N LEU A 16 -21.88 3.76 -4.64
CA LEU A 16 -21.69 4.79 -5.66
C LEU A 16 -21.17 4.16 -6.95
N ARG A 17 -21.89 4.33 -8.05
CA ARG A 17 -21.47 3.80 -9.35
C ARG A 17 -20.29 4.60 -9.90
N LEU A 18 -19.11 3.96 -10.01
CA LEU A 18 -17.92 4.54 -10.64
C LEU A 18 -17.90 4.31 -12.15
N THR A 19 -18.16 3.06 -12.59
CA THR A 19 -18.31 2.69 -14.00
C THR A 19 -19.46 1.68 -14.15
N LYS A 20 -19.76 1.22 -15.40
CA LYS A 20 -20.81 0.23 -15.63
C LYS A 20 -20.64 -1.07 -14.81
N GLY A 21 -19.38 -1.45 -14.54
CA GLY A 21 -19.03 -2.71 -13.84
C GLY A 21 -18.40 -2.53 -12.47
N CYS A 22 -18.23 -1.29 -11.97
CA CYS A 22 -17.53 -0.99 -10.73
C CYS A 22 -18.35 -0.05 -9.84
N SER A 23 -18.51 -0.39 -8.57
CA SER A 23 -19.06 0.47 -7.52
C SER A 23 -18.02 0.82 -6.47
N VAL A 24 -18.23 1.93 -5.75
CA VAL A 24 -17.46 2.35 -4.58
C VAL A 24 -18.39 2.35 -3.37
N HIS A 25 -17.92 1.72 -2.31
CA HIS A 25 -18.66 1.55 -1.07
C HIS A 25 -17.90 2.18 0.11
N PHE A 26 -18.63 2.87 0.98
CA PHE A 26 -18.09 3.32 2.26
C PHE A 26 -18.24 2.18 3.28
N ALA A 27 -17.16 1.46 3.55
CA ALA A 27 -17.19 0.36 4.49
C ALA A 27 -17.57 0.83 5.89
N THR A 28 -18.48 0.10 6.55
CA THR A 28 -18.75 0.25 7.98
C THR A 28 -17.53 -0.16 8.80
N VAL A 29 -17.48 0.20 10.08
CA VAL A 29 -16.38 -0.24 10.98
C VAL A 29 -16.26 -1.77 11.01
N ASP A 30 -17.37 -2.49 11.04
CA ASP A 30 -17.33 -3.96 11.09
C ASP A 30 -16.82 -4.57 9.76
N GLU A 31 -17.26 -4.05 8.61
CA GLU A 31 -16.73 -4.44 7.31
C GLU A 31 -15.22 -4.13 7.22
N ALA A 32 -14.81 -2.95 7.66
CA ALA A 32 -13.41 -2.52 7.69
C ALA A 32 -12.55 -3.45 8.55
N LYS A 33 -12.99 -3.81 9.77
CA LYS A 33 -12.30 -4.78 10.64
C LYS A 33 -12.12 -6.13 9.96
N VAL A 34 -13.15 -6.64 9.29
CA VAL A 34 -13.09 -7.91 8.55
C VAL A 34 -12.08 -7.80 7.39
N HIS A 35 -12.07 -6.69 6.65
CA HIS A 35 -11.11 -6.47 5.57
C HIS A 35 -9.67 -6.41 6.07
N LEU A 36 -9.41 -5.65 7.12
CA LEU A 36 -8.07 -5.44 7.65
C LEU A 36 -7.51 -6.68 8.37
N ALA A 37 -8.37 -7.53 8.93
CA ALA A 37 -7.97 -8.79 9.58
C ALA A 37 -7.57 -9.91 8.60
N LYS A 38 -7.83 -9.77 7.29
CA LYS A 38 -7.48 -10.81 6.31
C LYS A 38 -5.99 -11.13 6.35
N GLY A 39 -5.66 -12.40 6.55
CA GLY A 39 -4.30 -12.93 6.49
C GLY A 39 -3.77 -13.01 5.06
N ASP A 40 -3.71 -11.89 4.36
CA ASP A 40 -3.21 -11.76 3.00
C ASP A 40 -1.66 -11.79 2.94
N VAL A 41 -1.11 -11.64 1.74
CA VAL A 41 0.34 -11.65 1.52
C VAL A 41 1.06 -10.52 2.26
N TYR A 42 0.37 -9.38 2.46
CA TYR A 42 0.92 -8.26 3.23
C TYR A 42 1.07 -8.62 4.71
N ILE A 43 0.00 -9.08 5.37
CA ILE A 43 0.02 -9.49 6.78
C ILE A 43 1.04 -10.60 7.04
N LYS A 44 1.08 -11.60 6.15
CA LYS A 44 2.04 -12.73 6.25
C LYS A 44 3.49 -12.29 6.06
N GLY A 45 3.70 -11.20 5.33
CA GLY A 45 5.02 -10.65 5.02
C GLY A 45 5.58 -9.68 6.06
N LEU A 46 4.78 -9.25 7.06
CA LEU A 46 5.22 -8.28 8.06
C LEU A 46 6.36 -8.83 8.92
N SER A 47 7.47 -8.10 8.95
CA SER A 47 8.61 -8.45 9.77
C SER A 47 8.36 -8.22 11.27
N PRO A 48 9.14 -8.84 12.17
CA PRO A 48 9.10 -8.52 13.61
C PRO A 48 9.31 -7.04 13.91
N PHE A 49 10.27 -6.38 13.22
CA PHE A 49 10.49 -4.94 13.36
C PHE A 49 9.25 -4.16 12.99
N GLU A 50 8.66 -4.47 11.85
CA GLU A 50 7.54 -3.74 11.28
C GLU A 50 6.31 -3.78 12.18
N ARG A 51 5.96 -4.97 12.70
CA ARG A 51 4.85 -5.11 13.66
C ARG A 51 5.08 -4.29 14.92
N ALA A 52 6.28 -4.36 15.50
CA ALA A 52 6.64 -3.59 16.69
C ALA A 52 6.57 -2.07 16.46
N ALA A 53 7.12 -1.60 15.33
CA ALA A 53 7.15 -0.18 14.98
C ALA A 53 5.76 0.39 14.70
N LYS A 54 4.88 -0.37 14.06
CA LYS A 54 3.50 0.08 13.73
C LYS A 54 2.63 0.20 14.97
N ILE A 55 2.75 -0.74 15.92
CA ILE A 55 2.02 -0.62 17.20
C ILE A 55 2.77 0.20 18.26
N LYS A 56 4.00 0.68 17.94
CA LYS A 56 4.87 1.47 18.83
C LYS A 56 5.21 0.75 20.15
N GLN A 57 5.45 -0.54 20.07
CA GLN A 57 5.75 -1.39 21.24
C GLN A 57 7.16 -1.99 21.14
N ALA A 58 7.90 -2.03 22.24
CA ALA A 58 9.15 -2.76 22.33
C ALA A 58 8.91 -4.29 22.36
N GLY A 59 9.89 -5.04 21.85
CA GLY A 59 9.87 -6.50 21.91
C GLY A 59 9.07 -7.16 20.79
N PRO A 60 8.90 -8.48 20.89
CA PRO A 60 8.20 -9.23 19.86
C PRO A 60 6.69 -8.96 19.87
N VAL A 61 6.14 -8.67 18.70
CA VAL A 61 4.71 -8.49 18.48
C VAL A 61 4.22 -9.60 17.56
N SER A 62 3.23 -10.35 18.04
CA SER A 62 2.59 -11.40 17.26
C SER A 62 1.75 -10.83 16.12
N THR A 63 1.46 -11.65 15.11
CA THR A 63 0.53 -11.27 14.04
C THR A 63 -0.88 -10.99 14.57
N GLY A 64 -1.33 -11.75 15.59
CA GLY A 64 -2.64 -11.53 16.23
C GLY A 64 -2.73 -10.14 16.89
N GLN A 65 -1.75 -9.77 17.70
CA GLN A 65 -1.68 -8.43 18.32
C GLN A 65 -1.67 -7.32 17.28
N TYR A 66 -0.96 -7.52 16.17
CA TYR A 66 -0.98 -6.54 15.08
C TYR A 66 -2.36 -6.44 14.41
N ILE A 67 -3.05 -7.58 14.18
CA ILE A 67 -4.41 -7.60 13.63
C ILE A 67 -5.39 -6.88 14.56
N GLU A 68 -5.36 -7.16 15.84
CA GLU A 68 -6.19 -6.46 16.85
C GLU A 68 -5.94 -4.95 16.82
N PHE A 69 -4.67 -4.56 16.73
CA PHE A 69 -4.28 -3.15 16.63
C PHE A 69 -4.87 -2.50 15.37
N ILE A 70 -4.69 -3.07 14.17
CA ILE A 70 -5.21 -2.43 12.95
C ILE A 70 -6.73 -2.38 12.92
N GLN A 71 -7.42 -3.36 13.48
CA GLN A 71 -8.86 -3.34 13.64
C GLN A 71 -9.33 -2.20 14.56
N SER A 72 -8.56 -1.92 15.63
CA SER A 72 -8.86 -0.81 16.56
C SER A 72 -8.66 0.58 15.92
N GLN A 73 -7.96 0.65 14.78
CA GLN A 73 -7.73 1.92 14.08
C GLN A 73 -8.87 2.31 13.13
N THR A 74 -9.88 1.46 12.93
CA THR A 74 -11.01 1.73 12.03
C THR A 74 -11.93 2.80 12.60
N LEU A 75 -12.47 3.66 11.74
CA LEU A 75 -13.35 4.77 12.08
C LEU A 75 -14.61 4.78 11.22
N GLU A 76 -15.70 5.29 11.79
CA GLU A 76 -16.91 5.61 11.03
C GLU A 76 -16.68 6.79 10.08
N TRP A 77 -17.38 6.77 8.96
CA TRP A 77 -17.44 7.88 8.03
C TRP A 77 -18.45 8.93 8.51
N ASP A 78 -18.00 10.16 8.64
CA ASP A 78 -18.91 11.29 8.85
C ASP A 78 -19.47 11.81 7.51
N ASP A 79 -20.50 12.67 7.58
CA ASP A 79 -21.18 13.17 6.38
C ASP A 79 -20.31 14.12 5.56
N ALA A 80 -19.41 14.85 6.20
CA ALA A 80 -18.48 15.75 5.50
C ALA A 80 -17.50 14.96 4.63
N ASP A 81 -16.89 13.90 5.19
CA ASP A 81 -16.00 13.00 4.46
C ASP A 81 -16.73 12.36 3.26
N LYS A 82 -17.95 11.84 3.51
CA LYS A 82 -18.76 11.22 2.45
C LYS A 82 -19.12 12.21 1.34
N THR A 83 -19.43 13.45 1.69
CA THR A 83 -19.75 14.49 0.71
C THR A 83 -18.58 14.76 -0.20
N THR A 84 -17.40 15.05 0.36
CA THR A 84 -16.18 15.31 -0.41
C THR A 84 -15.80 14.10 -1.29
N LEU A 85 -15.84 12.89 -0.74
CA LEU A 85 -15.50 11.69 -1.52
C LEU A 85 -16.52 11.37 -2.61
N ARG A 86 -17.81 11.69 -2.43
CA ARG A 86 -18.82 11.59 -3.51
C ARG A 86 -18.50 12.51 -4.68
N GLU A 87 -18.05 13.74 -4.40
CA GLU A 87 -17.60 14.68 -5.44
C GLU A 87 -16.40 14.12 -6.20
N VAL A 88 -15.41 13.60 -5.50
CA VAL A 88 -14.22 12.94 -6.09
C VAL A 88 -14.63 11.76 -6.97
N ILE A 89 -15.52 10.89 -6.50
CA ILE A 89 -16.00 9.72 -7.26
C ILE A 89 -16.79 10.17 -8.48
N ALA A 90 -17.62 11.21 -8.36
CA ALA A 90 -18.36 11.77 -9.49
C ALA A 90 -17.43 12.34 -10.57
N ALA A 91 -16.38 13.06 -10.18
CA ALA A 91 -15.36 13.56 -11.12
C ALA A 91 -14.58 12.41 -11.77
N ALA A 92 -14.20 11.40 -10.99
CA ALA A 92 -13.47 10.22 -11.48
C ALA A 92 -14.31 9.40 -12.47
N LYS A 93 -15.61 9.27 -12.26
CA LYS A 93 -16.54 8.58 -13.15
C LYS A 93 -16.48 9.10 -14.59
N LEU A 94 -16.32 10.41 -14.76
CA LEU A 94 -16.23 11.04 -16.09
C LEU A 94 -14.94 10.67 -16.84
N LYS A 95 -13.88 10.33 -16.11
CA LYS A 95 -12.53 10.09 -16.67
C LYS A 95 -12.19 8.59 -16.80
N LEU A 96 -12.81 7.73 -15.99
CA LEU A 96 -12.43 6.32 -15.88
C LEU A 96 -13.13 5.38 -16.88
N GLY A 97 -13.99 5.85 -17.74
CA GLY A 97 -14.73 5.01 -18.71
C GLY A 97 -13.83 4.10 -19.55
N LYS A 98 -12.66 4.61 -19.97
CA LYS A 98 -11.66 3.85 -20.75
C LYS A 98 -11.02 2.71 -19.97
N PHE A 99 -11.00 2.78 -18.65
CA PHE A 99 -10.39 1.80 -17.77
C PHE A 99 -11.40 0.84 -17.13
N ALA A 100 -12.69 0.92 -17.51
CA ALA A 100 -13.75 0.15 -16.86
C ALA A 100 -13.49 -1.35 -16.80
N ASN A 101 -12.87 -1.92 -17.84
CA ASN A 101 -12.56 -3.37 -17.91
C ASN A 101 -11.40 -3.80 -16.98
N HIS A 102 -10.67 -2.86 -16.42
CA HIS A 102 -9.54 -3.12 -15.51
C HIS A 102 -9.90 -2.90 -14.05
N LEU A 103 -11.07 -2.31 -13.78
CA LEU A 103 -11.56 -2.04 -12.43
C LEU A 103 -12.20 -3.31 -11.82
N PRO A 104 -12.09 -3.50 -10.49
CA PRO A 104 -12.83 -4.55 -9.80
C PRO A 104 -14.33 -4.22 -9.78
N ARG A 105 -15.15 -5.22 -9.44
CA ARG A 105 -16.60 -5.00 -9.29
C ARG A 105 -16.94 -4.02 -8.18
N ARG A 106 -16.17 -4.04 -7.08
CA ARG A 106 -16.37 -3.17 -5.92
C ARG A 106 -15.04 -2.71 -5.36
N ILE A 107 -15.00 -1.45 -4.97
CA ILE A 107 -13.92 -0.82 -4.22
C ILE A 107 -14.51 -0.39 -2.88
N ASP A 108 -13.89 -0.86 -1.79
CA ASP A 108 -14.29 -0.46 -0.44
C ASP A 108 -13.38 0.68 0.03
N LEU A 109 -13.98 1.78 0.46
CA LEU A 109 -13.29 2.85 1.15
C LEU A 109 -13.31 2.55 2.65
N ILE A 110 -12.15 2.51 3.28
CA ILE A 110 -11.98 2.27 4.72
C ILE A 110 -11.36 3.51 5.34
N LYS A 111 -11.96 4.04 6.41
CA LYS A 111 -11.42 5.15 7.18
C LYS A 111 -10.69 4.65 8.40
N THR A 112 -9.49 5.17 8.67
CA THR A 112 -8.70 4.83 9.86
C THR A 112 -8.21 6.09 10.60
N THR A 113 -7.67 5.89 11.81
CA THR A 113 -6.97 6.94 12.54
C THR A 113 -5.69 7.39 11.82
N GLY A 114 -5.09 6.50 11.00
CA GLY A 114 -3.81 6.65 10.33
C GLY A 114 -2.61 6.09 11.13
N ASN A 115 -2.81 5.60 12.35
CA ASN A 115 -1.70 5.03 13.11
C ASN A 115 -1.24 3.67 12.56
N ASP A 116 -2.07 3.02 11.77
CA ASP A 116 -1.84 1.71 11.14
C ASP A 116 -0.69 1.73 10.12
N GLU A 117 -0.58 2.78 9.29
CA GLU A 117 0.47 2.93 8.26
C GLU A 117 1.19 4.28 8.34
N GLY A 118 1.43 4.79 9.55
CA GLY A 118 2.18 6.04 9.75
C GLY A 118 1.56 7.26 9.06
N ALA A 119 0.24 7.30 8.98
CA ALA A 119 -0.59 8.31 8.35
C ALA A 119 -0.51 8.35 6.80
N ALA A 120 0.06 7.33 6.16
CA ALA A 120 -0.03 7.15 4.71
C ALA A 120 -1.36 6.49 4.32
N PRO A 121 -2.03 6.95 3.24
CA PRO A 121 -3.06 6.16 2.58
C PRO A 121 -2.43 4.93 1.91
N TYR A 122 -3.22 3.89 1.70
CA TYR A 122 -2.74 2.65 1.08
C TYR A 122 -3.89 1.78 0.58
N THR A 123 -3.56 0.73 -0.15
CA THR A 123 -4.53 -0.25 -0.64
C THR A 123 -4.30 -1.65 -0.07
N ARG A 124 -5.39 -2.37 0.20
CA ARG A 124 -5.40 -3.79 0.54
C ARG A 124 -6.46 -4.53 -0.28
N GLY A 125 -6.03 -5.49 -1.12
CA GLY A 125 -6.96 -6.12 -2.06
C GLY A 125 -7.61 -5.10 -3.00
N THR A 126 -8.91 -4.94 -2.91
CA THR A 126 -9.69 -3.91 -3.64
C THR A 126 -10.15 -2.77 -2.75
N SER A 127 -9.62 -2.65 -1.54
CA SER A 127 -9.96 -1.57 -0.61
C SER A 127 -8.92 -0.46 -0.65
N ILE A 128 -9.37 0.78 -0.54
CA ILE A 128 -8.56 1.98 -0.32
C ILE A 128 -8.71 2.37 1.14
N VAL A 129 -7.60 2.42 1.87
CA VAL A 129 -7.56 2.81 3.28
C VAL A 129 -7.11 4.25 3.39
N LEU A 130 -7.97 5.10 3.95
CA LEU A 130 -7.77 6.53 4.06
C LEU A 130 -7.66 6.95 5.54
N PRO A 131 -6.48 7.45 5.96
CA PRO A 131 -6.34 8.11 7.25
C PRO A 131 -7.29 9.30 7.39
N ARG A 132 -7.88 9.49 8.58
CA ARG A 132 -8.77 10.63 8.88
C ARG A 132 -8.19 12.00 8.46
N ARG A 133 -6.85 12.17 8.57
CA ARG A 133 -6.21 13.41 8.13
C ARG A 133 -6.30 13.60 6.61
N THR A 134 -6.22 12.52 5.86
CA THR A 134 -6.26 12.53 4.39
C THR A 134 -7.63 12.99 3.88
N THR A 135 -8.71 12.56 4.51
CA THR A 135 -10.08 12.91 4.08
C THR A 135 -10.40 14.40 4.22
N ARG A 136 -9.57 15.16 4.93
CA ARG A 136 -9.70 16.62 5.11
C ARG A 136 -8.90 17.44 4.10
N GLN A 137 -8.28 16.82 3.13
CA GLN A 137 -7.59 17.49 2.02
C GLN A 137 -8.59 18.12 1.05
N SER A 138 -8.09 18.96 0.14
CA SER A 138 -8.92 19.52 -0.92
C SER A 138 -9.48 18.42 -1.83
N ALA A 139 -10.65 18.63 -2.44
CA ALA A 139 -11.24 17.68 -3.39
C ALA A 139 -10.27 17.34 -4.54
N LYS A 140 -9.48 18.32 -5.00
CA LYS A 140 -8.46 18.14 -6.04
C LYS A 140 -7.34 17.17 -5.60
N ASP A 141 -6.83 17.33 -4.38
CA ASP A 141 -5.77 16.46 -3.85
C ASP A 141 -6.30 15.06 -3.59
N LEU A 142 -7.54 14.95 -3.07
CA LEU A 142 -8.21 13.66 -2.90
C LEU A 142 -8.51 12.97 -4.23
N GLU A 143 -8.87 13.71 -5.28
CA GLU A 143 -9.06 13.12 -6.61
C GLU A 143 -7.75 12.56 -7.16
N ARG A 144 -6.64 13.32 -7.02
CA ARG A 144 -5.30 12.84 -7.41
C ARG A 144 -4.91 11.59 -6.63
N LEU A 145 -5.12 11.60 -5.32
CA LEU A 145 -4.87 10.45 -4.46
C LEU A 145 -5.73 9.25 -4.86
N PHE A 146 -7.02 9.46 -5.12
CA PHE A 146 -7.92 8.38 -5.53
C PHE A 146 -7.42 7.67 -6.80
N TYR A 147 -6.93 8.42 -7.80
CA TYR A 147 -6.29 7.81 -8.98
C TYR A 147 -5.01 7.06 -8.64
N HIS A 148 -4.21 7.57 -7.72
CA HIS A 148 -3.01 6.89 -7.26
C HIS A 148 -3.35 5.53 -6.63
N GLU A 149 -4.30 5.49 -5.73
CA GLU A 149 -4.75 4.25 -5.08
C GLU A 149 -5.43 3.29 -6.08
N LEU A 150 -6.21 3.82 -7.03
CA LEU A 150 -6.78 3.02 -8.12
C LEU A 150 -5.70 2.34 -8.97
N PHE A 151 -4.59 3.04 -9.24
CA PHE A 151 -3.47 2.43 -9.96
C PHE A 151 -2.96 1.18 -9.25
N HIS A 152 -2.82 1.21 -7.93
CA HIS A 152 -2.40 0.04 -7.14
C HIS A 152 -3.41 -1.10 -7.23
N ILE A 153 -4.70 -0.82 -7.16
CA ILE A 153 -5.77 -1.83 -7.31
C ILE A 153 -5.74 -2.44 -8.72
N ILE A 154 -5.71 -1.60 -9.75
CA ILE A 154 -5.72 -2.02 -11.16
C ILE A 154 -4.48 -2.85 -11.48
N SER A 155 -3.31 -2.37 -11.12
CA SER A 155 -2.04 -3.05 -11.38
C SER A 155 -1.93 -4.39 -10.65
N ARG A 156 -2.43 -4.47 -9.41
CA ARG A 156 -2.49 -5.72 -8.64
C ARG A 156 -3.47 -6.73 -9.26
N GLY A 157 -4.64 -6.26 -9.69
CA GLY A 157 -5.68 -7.10 -10.31
C GLY A 157 -5.37 -7.54 -11.74
N ASN A 158 -4.44 -6.87 -12.44
CA ASN A 158 -4.11 -7.12 -13.84
C ASN A 158 -2.59 -7.28 -14.05
N PRO A 159 -2.01 -8.44 -13.73
CA PRO A 159 -0.55 -8.63 -13.78
C PRO A 159 0.08 -8.36 -15.17
N LYS A 160 -0.63 -8.64 -16.27
CA LYS A 160 -0.14 -8.33 -17.62
C LYS A 160 -0.02 -6.82 -17.83
N LEU A 161 -1.10 -6.09 -17.54
CA LEU A 161 -1.13 -4.63 -17.63
C LEU A 161 -0.07 -4.00 -16.70
N ARG A 162 0.08 -4.52 -15.47
CA ARG A 162 1.13 -4.07 -14.55
C ARG A 162 2.52 -4.17 -15.17
N ASN A 163 2.84 -5.32 -15.78
CA ASN A 163 4.14 -5.52 -16.41
C ASN A 163 4.39 -4.54 -17.57
N GLU A 164 3.35 -4.21 -18.35
CA GLU A 164 3.43 -3.22 -19.44
C GLU A 164 3.65 -1.82 -18.89
N LEU A 165 2.87 -1.41 -17.88
CA LEU A 165 2.99 -0.10 -17.24
C LEU A 165 4.36 0.08 -16.55
N TYR A 166 4.85 -0.95 -15.86
CA TYR A 166 6.15 -0.89 -15.19
C TYR A 166 7.30 -0.82 -16.18
N ARG A 167 7.16 -1.45 -17.36
CA ARG A 167 8.17 -1.35 -18.43
C ARG A 167 8.33 0.08 -18.95
N ILE A 168 7.27 0.91 -18.95
CA ILE A 168 7.33 2.31 -19.36
C ILE A 168 8.33 3.10 -18.51
N ILE A 169 8.44 2.76 -17.23
CA ILE A 169 9.36 3.38 -16.28
C ILE A 169 10.62 2.52 -16.03
N GLY A 170 10.94 1.61 -16.95
CA GLY A 170 12.17 0.82 -16.97
C GLY A 170 12.19 -0.41 -16.07
N TYR A 171 11.08 -0.75 -15.39
CA TYR A 171 11.04 -1.98 -14.61
C TYR A 171 10.65 -3.19 -15.45
N GLU A 172 11.33 -4.28 -15.21
CA GLU A 172 11.05 -5.58 -15.82
C GLU A 172 10.67 -6.60 -14.76
N LYS A 173 9.80 -7.54 -15.13
CA LYS A 173 9.47 -8.66 -14.26
C LYS A 173 10.71 -9.54 -14.04
N CYS A 174 10.98 -9.87 -12.79
CA CYS A 174 11.93 -10.90 -12.35
C CYS A 174 11.21 -11.96 -11.50
N GLY A 175 11.93 -12.87 -10.90
CA GLY A 175 11.38 -13.73 -9.85
C GLY A 175 11.14 -12.96 -8.55
N THR A 176 10.53 -13.59 -7.57
CA THR A 176 10.34 -13.01 -6.24
C THR A 176 11.70 -12.71 -5.59
N VAL A 177 11.90 -11.46 -5.22
CA VAL A 177 13.11 -10.98 -4.55
C VAL A 177 12.88 -10.97 -3.04
N SER A 178 13.80 -11.56 -2.31
CA SER A 178 13.81 -11.54 -0.84
C SER A 178 15.07 -10.88 -0.32
N LEU A 179 14.96 -10.19 0.82
CA LEU A 179 16.12 -9.67 1.53
C LEU A 179 16.99 -10.85 2.06
N PRO A 180 18.33 -10.69 2.10
CA PRO A 180 19.21 -11.67 2.75
C PRO A 180 18.91 -11.87 4.23
N GLY A 181 19.34 -13.01 4.78
CA GLY A 181 18.98 -13.56 6.08
C GLY A 181 18.83 -12.58 7.23
N ASP A 182 19.88 -11.82 7.56
CA ASP A 182 19.89 -10.86 8.68
C ASP A 182 19.02 -9.60 8.44
N MET A 183 18.64 -9.33 7.21
CA MET A 183 17.80 -8.19 6.84
C MET A 183 16.30 -8.54 6.86
N MET A 184 15.92 -9.82 6.70
CA MET A 184 14.53 -10.24 6.70
C MET A 184 13.76 -9.84 7.98
N PRO A 185 14.31 -9.99 9.21
CA PRO A 185 13.62 -9.60 10.44
C PRO A 185 13.31 -8.09 10.55
N ARG A 186 13.97 -7.27 9.73
CA ARG A 186 13.80 -5.80 9.70
C ARG A 186 13.28 -5.26 8.37
N ARG A 187 12.77 -6.15 7.50
CA ARG A 187 12.08 -5.75 6.28
C ARG A 187 10.93 -4.80 6.62
N ILE A 188 10.68 -3.81 5.76
CA ILE A 188 9.48 -2.97 5.77
C ILE A 188 8.71 -3.27 4.50
N SER A 189 7.46 -3.65 4.65
CA SER A 189 6.59 -4.03 3.55
C SER A 189 5.79 -2.82 3.06
N ASN A 190 5.61 -2.69 1.75
CA ASN A 190 4.65 -1.75 1.19
C ASN A 190 3.31 -2.49 0.99
N PRO A 191 2.21 -2.09 1.63
CA PRO A 191 0.91 -2.74 1.44
C PRO A 191 0.40 -2.67 -0.01
N ASP A 192 0.83 -1.66 -0.78
CA ASP A 192 0.48 -1.50 -2.19
C ASP A 192 1.24 -2.46 -3.10
N ALA A 193 2.46 -2.85 -2.71
CA ALA A 193 3.32 -3.78 -3.41
C ALA A 193 4.05 -4.71 -2.44
N PRO A 194 3.34 -5.62 -1.74
CA PRO A 194 3.92 -6.43 -0.67
C PRO A 194 4.92 -7.49 -1.16
N VAL A 195 4.94 -7.76 -2.47
CA VAL A 195 5.89 -8.66 -3.11
C VAL A 195 6.73 -7.90 -4.11
N VAL A 196 8.06 -8.02 -3.98
CA VAL A 196 9.01 -7.46 -4.94
C VAL A 196 9.28 -8.51 -6.01
N GLU A 197 8.79 -8.27 -7.23
CA GLU A 197 8.94 -9.17 -8.39
C GLU A 197 9.26 -8.42 -9.69
N HIS A 198 9.72 -7.19 -9.54
CA HIS A 198 10.21 -6.34 -10.63
C HIS A 198 11.57 -5.77 -10.29
N CYS A 199 12.42 -5.67 -11.28
CA CYS A 199 13.75 -5.10 -11.18
C CYS A 199 13.96 -4.08 -12.28
N ILE A 200 14.91 -3.19 -12.05
CA ILE A 200 15.29 -2.12 -12.97
C ILE A 200 16.78 -2.22 -13.24
N ARG A 201 17.18 -1.93 -14.48
CA ARG A 201 18.58 -1.81 -14.84
C ARG A 201 19.05 -0.39 -14.58
N VAL A 202 20.13 -0.26 -13.83
CA VAL A 202 20.70 1.03 -13.45
C VAL A 202 22.20 1.05 -13.68
N SER A 203 22.78 2.24 -13.87
CA SER A 203 24.23 2.43 -14.01
C SER A 203 24.76 3.20 -12.81
N LYS A 204 25.93 2.78 -12.33
CA LYS A 204 26.67 3.46 -11.28
C LYS A 204 28.17 3.20 -11.49
N ASP A 205 28.98 4.25 -11.51
CA ASP A 205 30.43 4.18 -11.68
C ASP A 205 30.83 3.34 -12.94
N ASP A 206 30.13 3.58 -14.08
CA ASP A 206 30.27 2.85 -15.36
C ASP A 206 29.90 1.36 -15.31
N GLU A 207 29.45 0.86 -14.17
CA GLU A 207 28.95 -0.52 -14.03
C GLU A 207 27.43 -0.57 -14.14
N SER A 208 26.92 -1.61 -14.80
CA SER A 208 25.48 -1.83 -14.97
C SER A 208 24.98 -2.90 -14.01
N HIS A 209 23.93 -2.58 -13.24
CA HIS A 209 23.35 -3.45 -12.24
C HIS A 209 21.87 -3.72 -12.53
N TRP A 210 21.43 -4.95 -12.36
CA TRP A 210 20.01 -5.25 -12.17
C TRP A 210 19.67 -5.09 -10.70
N CYS A 211 18.72 -4.21 -10.40
CA CYS A 211 18.39 -3.87 -9.02
C CYS A 211 16.90 -4.06 -8.73
N ALA A 212 16.61 -4.51 -7.54
CA ALA A 212 15.26 -4.54 -6.99
C ALA A 212 15.10 -3.47 -5.89
N PRO A 213 13.99 -2.72 -5.86
CA PRO A 213 13.71 -1.79 -4.78
C PRO A 213 13.43 -2.55 -3.49
N VAL A 214 14.11 -2.22 -2.42
CA VAL A 214 13.95 -2.87 -1.12
C VAL A 214 13.79 -1.84 -0.01
N LEU A 215 12.92 -2.16 0.93
CA LEU A 215 12.61 -1.34 2.10
C LEU A 215 12.95 -2.14 3.37
N PHE A 216 13.70 -1.54 4.26
CA PHE A 216 14.05 -2.16 5.54
C PHE A 216 14.38 -1.12 6.60
N SER A 217 14.41 -1.52 7.86
CA SER A 217 14.81 -0.63 8.94
C SER A 217 16.33 -0.56 9.05
N ARG A 218 16.84 0.66 9.28
CA ARG A 218 18.27 0.88 9.61
C ARG A 218 18.69 0.25 10.94
N THR A 219 17.75 0.04 11.84
CA THR A 219 17.97 -0.60 13.14
C THR A 219 17.34 -1.98 13.19
N PRO A 220 17.94 -2.94 13.90
CA PRO A 220 17.41 -4.32 13.98
C PRO A 220 16.12 -4.42 14.78
N LYS A 221 15.89 -3.51 15.74
CA LYS A 221 14.73 -3.48 16.63
C LYS A 221 14.14 -2.08 16.72
N TYR A 222 12.83 -2.02 16.93
CA TYR A 222 12.15 -0.76 17.23
C TYR A 222 12.44 -0.37 18.68
N ASN A 223 12.71 0.94 18.90
CA ASN A 223 12.87 1.53 20.23
C ASN A 223 11.78 2.57 20.47
N PRO A 224 10.80 2.33 21.38
CA PRO A 224 9.74 3.30 21.71
C PRO A 224 10.26 4.62 22.28
N GLU A 225 11.40 4.62 22.98
CA GLU A 225 12.01 5.85 23.52
C GLU A 225 12.47 6.79 22.41
N THR A 226 13.00 6.24 21.31
CA THR A 226 13.33 7.01 20.11
C THR A 226 12.06 7.50 19.42
N GLY A 227 10.97 6.75 19.55
CA GLY A 227 9.64 7.11 19.05
C GLY A 227 9.58 7.24 17.53
N GLY A 228 8.52 7.93 17.08
CA GLY A 228 8.24 8.14 15.66
C GLY A 228 7.48 6.98 15.03
N THR A 229 7.15 7.13 13.74
CA THR A 229 6.59 6.06 12.92
C THR A 229 7.71 5.21 12.33
N PHE A 230 7.38 4.07 11.73
CA PHE A 230 8.36 3.22 11.04
C PHE A 230 9.10 3.98 9.92
N PHE A 231 8.54 5.04 9.34
CA PHE A 231 9.20 5.89 8.35
C PHE A 231 10.50 6.52 8.88
N ARG A 232 10.59 6.81 10.17
CA ARG A 232 11.82 7.32 10.79
C ARG A 232 13.00 6.35 10.67
N TYR A 233 12.71 5.06 10.58
CA TYR A 233 13.68 3.98 10.53
C TYR A 233 13.91 3.46 9.11
N LEU A 234 13.07 3.89 8.17
CA LEU A 234 13.04 3.37 6.80
C LEU A 234 14.33 3.69 6.04
N GLU A 235 14.88 2.65 5.45
CA GLU A 235 15.90 2.72 4.40
C GLU A 235 15.31 2.21 3.08
N PHE A 236 15.37 3.05 2.06
CA PHE A 236 15.10 2.65 0.69
C PHE A 236 16.42 2.43 -0.04
N ARG A 237 16.60 1.27 -0.65
CA ARG A 237 17.80 0.93 -1.43
C ARG A 237 17.41 0.19 -2.70
N LEU A 238 18.29 0.28 -3.67
CA LEU A 238 18.29 -0.55 -4.87
C LEU A 238 19.26 -1.71 -4.61
N MET A 239 18.74 -2.89 -4.33
CA MET A 239 19.54 -4.09 -4.07
C MET A 239 19.92 -4.74 -5.39
N SER A 240 21.23 -4.86 -5.64
CA SER A 240 21.75 -5.56 -6.82
C SER A 240 21.39 -7.04 -6.76
N ILE A 241 20.84 -7.56 -7.85
CA ILE A 241 20.36 -8.94 -7.96
C ILE A 241 20.91 -9.65 -9.19
N ASP A 242 21.10 -10.94 -9.08
CA ASP A 242 21.25 -11.79 -10.25
C ASP A 242 19.91 -11.89 -10.99
N ARG A 243 19.88 -11.47 -12.25
CA ARG A 243 18.65 -11.37 -13.05
C ARG A 243 17.95 -12.73 -13.28
N LYS A 244 18.72 -13.83 -13.29
CA LYS A 244 18.19 -15.17 -13.54
C LYS A 244 17.60 -15.81 -12.30
N THR A 245 18.26 -15.62 -11.16
CA THR A 245 17.87 -16.24 -9.88
C THR A 245 17.06 -15.33 -8.98
N SER A 246 17.04 -14.01 -9.25
CA SER A 246 16.45 -12.95 -8.41
C SER A 246 17.02 -12.88 -6.99
N LYS A 247 18.20 -13.47 -6.79
CA LYS A 247 18.91 -13.42 -5.51
C LYS A 247 19.83 -12.21 -5.44
N ALA A 248 20.02 -11.68 -4.22
CA ALA A 248 20.97 -10.60 -3.98
C ALA A 248 22.39 -10.98 -4.41
N ILE A 249 23.08 -10.08 -5.08
CA ILE A 249 24.52 -10.19 -5.33
C ILE A 249 25.24 -9.74 -4.07
N LEU A 250 26.15 -10.59 -3.59
CA LEU A 250 26.93 -10.33 -2.39
C LEU A 250 28.35 -9.90 -2.75
N LYS A 251 28.86 -8.90 -2.01
CA LYS A 251 30.27 -8.52 -1.99
C LYS A 251 30.72 -8.63 -0.53
N ASP A 252 31.76 -9.41 -0.28
CA ASP A 252 32.27 -9.69 1.07
C ASP A 252 31.16 -10.20 2.03
N GLY A 253 30.29 -11.08 1.53
CA GLY A 253 29.18 -11.67 2.28
C GLY A 253 27.99 -10.72 2.55
N LYS A 254 28.02 -9.47 2.08
CA LYS A 254 26.98 -8.47 2.25
C LYS A 254 26.31 -8.12 0.92
N PRO A 255 24.97 -7.88 0.90
CA PRO A 255 24.28 -7.47 -0.31
C PRO A 255 24.78 -6.11 -0.81
N ILE A 256 24.92 -5.97 -2.13
CA ILE A 256 25.20 -4.69 -2.74
C ILE A 256 23.91 -3.86 -2.72
N LEU A 257 23.93 -2.75 -1.98
CA LEU A 257 22.79 -1.84 -1.79
C LEU A 257 23.16 -0.45 -2.29
N LEU A 258 22.59 -0.05 -3.42
CA LEU A 258 22.81 1.26 -4.01
C LEU A 258 21.81 2.26 -3.41
N LYS A 259 22.27 3.48 -3.13
CA LYS A 259 21.38 4.59 -2.80
C LYS A 259 20.76 5.11 -4.09
N PRO A 260 19.42 5.30 -4.16
CA PRO A 260 18.76 5.79 -5.38
C PRO A 260 19.32 7.10 -5.90
N GLU A 261 19.68 8.01 -5.00
CA GLU A 261 20.29 9.32 -5.32
C GLU A 261 21.72 9.24 -5.87
N ALA A 262 22.38 8.10 -5.69
CA ALA A 262 23.72 7.84 -6.23
C ALA A 262 23.71 7.05 -7.55
N VAL A 263 22.53 6.84 -8.11
CA VAL A 263 22.31 6.14 -9.38
C VAL A 263 21.88 7.15 -10.42
N GLU A 264 22.61 7.21 -11.53
CA GLU A 264 22.35 8.15 -12.62
C GLU A 264 20.99 7.92 -13.25
N GLY A 265 20.23 9.01 -13.42
CA GLY A 265 18.97 9.01 -14.13
C GLY A 265 17.84 8.17 -13.48
N PHE A 266 18.01 7.66 -12.24
CA PHE A 266 17.01 6.79 -11.63
C PHE A 266 15.68 7.52 -11.39
N PHE A 267 15.72 8.73 -10.83
CA PHE A 267 14.50 9.48 -10.51
C PHE A 267 13.82 10.03 -11.77
N GLU A 268 14.60 10.42 -12.77
CA GLU A 268 14.08 10.85 -14.08
C GLU A 268 13.38 9.69 -14.78
N GLN A 269 13.99 8.49 -14.74
CA GLN A 269 13.42 7.29 -15.37
C GLN A 269 12.09 6.88 -14.76
N ILE A 270 11.92 7.00 -13.45
CA ILE A 270 10.67 6.68 -12.76
C ILE A 270 9.69 7.87 -12.69
N GLY A 271 10.02 9.02 -13.32
CA GLY A 271 9.14 10.19 -13.40
C GLY A 271 9.03 11.00 -12.11
N ARG A 272 10.04 10.95 -11.24
CA ARG A 272 10.17 11.87 -10.10
C ARG A 272 11.11 13.01 -10.51
N ASN A 273 10.53 14.10 -10.97
CA ASN A 273 11.19 15.39 -11.09
C ASN A 273 11.05 16.19 -9.79
#